data_e8b47ad8bcccf360ca20a4f085e34fa8
#
_entry.id   e8b47ad8bcccf360ca20a4f085e34fa8
#
_cell.length_a   1.000
_cell.length_b   1.000
_cell.length_c   1.000
_cell.angle_alpha   90.00
_cell.angle_beta   90.00
_cell.angle_gamma   90.00
#
_symmetry.space_group_name_H-M   'P 1'
#
loop_
_entity.id
_entity.type
_entity.pdbx_description
1 polymer ?
#
loop_
_entity_poly.entity_id
_entity_poly.type
_entity_poly.pdbx_seq_one_letter_code
_entity_poly.pdbx_strand_id
1 'polypeptide(L)'
;MSDKTAFLWDEKCFWHYGGNYALLSPVGGLVQPMVSGGLPEAPETKRRLKNLMDVTGLSDELDMDSAAPASMDDLLRVHPQSYLDTFKEMSDNGGGELGLRTPFGSGAFEIAALSAGLVTEAIKRVQTGQARNAYALSRPPGHHCLPDFPNGFCLLANIAIAIEAARAQGLGKRFAVLDWDVHHGNGTEAIYLDRDDVLTISIHQDRCYPHDTGGTEVSGTGKGAGLNMNIPLPPGCGHKAYLDVMERLVIPKLKSFDADLVIIACGFDASGFDPLARMMCSPDTYRLMTRQVMEVTNGRLVAAHEGGYSELYVPFCGHAMLEEMSGSSIHAEDPLHARITGQQPDAYADAFHVQVIDRLEGELKANGVLC
;
A
#
# COMPACT_ATOMS: atom_id res chain seq x y z
N MET A 1 21.47 5.41 16.49
CA MET A 1 20.30 5.25 15.61
C MET A 1 19.45 6.48 15.78
N SER A 2 18.93 7.02 14.71
CA SER A 2 17.99 8.15 14.75
C SER A 2 16.65 7.69 15.34
N ASP A 3 16.03 8.53 16.18
CA ASP A 3 14.68 8.28 16.70
C ASP A 3 13.60 8.93 15.81
N LYS A 4 14.01 9.60 14.72
CA LYS A 4 13.09 10.30 13.85
C LYS A 4 12.43 9.39 12.81
N THR A 5 11.20 9.73 12.45
CA THR A 5 10.49 9.20 11.28
C THR A 5 10.95 9.96 10.04
N ALA A 6 11.43 9.26 9.03
CA ALA A 6 11.70 9.84 7.72
C ALA A 6 10.41 9.90 6.88
N PHE A 7 10.18 11.01 6.20
CA PHE A 7 9.11 11.16 5.23
C PHE A 7 9.69 11.50 3.87
N LEU A 8 9.62 10.55 2.96
CA LEU A 8 10.21 10.65 1.62
C LEU A 8 9.15 10.96 0.59
N TRP A 9 9.33 12.05 -0.12
CA TRP A 9 8.38 12.51 -1.14
C TRP A 9 9.08 13.31 -2.23
N ASP A 10 8.43 13.44 -3.39
CA ASP A 10 8.88 14.34 -4.46
C ASP A 10 7.67 14.87 -5.22
N GLU A 11 7.61 16.18 -5.46
CA GLU A 11 6.52 16.80 -6.22
C GLU A 11 6.37 16.22 -7.63
N LYS A 12 7.47 15.74 -8.25
CA LYS A 12 7.44 15.11 -9.59
C LYS A 12 6.54 13.88 -9.64
N CYS A 13 6.41 13.13 -8.53
CA CYS A 13 5.50 12.00 -8.44
C CYS A 13 4.04 12.41 -8.65
N PHE A 14 3.68 13.64 -8.29
CA PHE A 14 2.33 14.17 -8.50
C PHE A 14 2.05 14.61 -9.94
N TRP A 15 3.06 14.62 -10.80
CA TRP A 15 2.92 14.95 -12.23
C TRP A 15 2.64 13.72 -13.11
N HIS A 16 2.54 12.54 -12.52
CA HIS A 16 2.10 11.35 -13.23
C HIS A 16 0.68 11.54 -13.81
N TYR A 17 0.51 11.29 -15.11
CA TYR A 17 -0.74 11.46 -15.83
C TYR A 17 -1.56 10.17 -15.82
N GLY A 18 -2.77 10.24 -15.31
CA GLY A 18 -3.70 9.12 -15.14
C GLY A 18 -4.72 8.94 -16.27
N GLY A 19 -4.50 9.53 -17.44
CA GLY A 19 -5.39 9.33 -18.59
C GLY A 19 -6.72 10.08 -18.54
N ASN A 20 -7.57 9.84 -19.53
CA ASN A 20 -8.88 10.46 -19.67
C ASN A 20 -10.00 9.44 -19.36
N TYR A 21 -10.45 9.45 -18.14
CA TYR A 21 -11.42 8.49 -17.59
C TYR A 21 -12.60 9.18 -16.92
N ALA A 22 -13.76 8.54 -16.95
CA ALA A 22 -14.88 8.81 -16.07
C ALA A 22 -14.92 7.70 -15.03
N LEU A 23 -14.34 7.93 -13.86
CA LEU A 23 -14.03 6.95 -12.84
C LEU A 23 -13.13 5.82 -13.40
N LEU A 24 -13.65 4.65 -13.64
CA LEU A 24 -12.92 3.48 -14.18
C LEU A 24 -13.20 3.19 -15.66
N SER A 25 -14.05 3.99 -16.28
CA SER A 25 -14.42 3.82 -17.68
C SER A 25 -13.71 4.86 -18.55
N PRO A 26 -12.99 4.45 -19.60
CA PRO A 26 -12.43 5.39 -20.57
C PRO A 26 -13.53 6.30 -21.12
N VAL A 27 -13.23 7.58 -21.24
CA VAL A 27 -14.16 8.55 -21.85
C VAL A 27 -14.27 8.27 -23.33
N GLY A 28 -15.50 8.22 -23.84
CA GLY A 28 -15.82 7.97 -25.23
C GLY A 28 -17.09 7.14 -25.42
N GLY A 29 -17.58 7.02 -26.63
CA GLY A 29 -18.86 6.39 -26.91
C GLY A 29 -19.98 7.05 -26.09
N LEU A 30 -20.62 6.30 -25.18
CA LEU A 30 -21.65 6.82 -24.28
C LEU A 30 -21.10 7.27 -22.90
N VAL A 31 -19.81 7.19 -22.67
CA VAL A 31 -19.16 7.63 -21.42
C VAL A 31 -18.75 9.10 -21.55
N GLN A 32 -19.47 9.96 -20.86
CA GLN A 32 -19.20 11.40 -20.81
C GLN A 32 -18.02 11.70 -19.88
N PRO A 33 -17.19 12.75 -20.17
CA PRO A 33 -16.15 13.19 -19.26
C PRO A 33 -16.74 13.73 -17.97
N MET A 34 -16.12 13.39 -16.85
CA MET A 34 -16.42 14.02 -15.56
C MET A 34 -15.76 15.42 -15.47
N VAL A 35 -16.34 16.31 -14.64
CA VAL A 35 -15.83 17.69 -14.47
C VAL A 35 -14.36 17.70 -14.01
N SER A 36 -13.98 16.75 -13.16
CA SER A 36 -12.61 16.58 -12.65
C SER A 36 -11.90 15.41 -13.32
N GLY A 37 -12.14 15.11 -14.57
CA GLY A 37 -11.74 13.92 -15.31
C GLY A 37 -10.42 13.27 -14.89
N GLY A 38 -10.23 12.03 -15.28
CA GLY A 38 -9.08 11.18 -14.96
C GLY A 38 -9.44 9.99 -14.08
N LEU A 39 -8.44 9.14 -13.84
CA LEU A 39 -8.57 8.04 -12.89
C LEU A 39 -8.73 8.57 -11.46
N PRO A 40 -9.38 7.82 -10.57
CA PRO A 40 -9.44 8.15 -9.15
C PRO A 40 -8.05 8.22 -8.49
N GLU A 41 -7.07 7.51 -9.04
CA GLU A 41 -5.66 7.66 -8.67
C GLU A 41 -5.13 9.02 -9.14
N ALA A 42 -5.49 10.06 -8.39
CA ALA A 42 -5.14 11.45 -8.65
C ALA A 42 -4.07 11.93 -7.66
N PRO A 43 -3.25 12.94 -8.02
CA PRO A 43 -2.22 13.47 -7.13
C PRO A 43 -2.81 14.15 -5.90
N GLU A 44 -4.06 14.59 -5.96
CA GLU A 44 -4.68 15.43 -4.93
C GLU A 44 -4.78 14.77 -3.56
N THR A 45 -5.03 13.45 -3.49
CA THR A 45 -5.07 12.73 -2.22
C THR A 45 -3.73 12.82 -1.48
N LYS A 46 -2.63 12.61 -2.21
CA LYS A 46 -1.25 12.66 -1.69
C LYS A 46 -0.82 14.09 -1.38
N ARG A 47 -1.12 15.03 -2.29
CA ARG A 47 -0.80 16.45 -2.11
C ARG A 47 -1.52 17.03 -0.90
N ARG A 48 -2.80 16.69 -0.69
CA ARG A 48 -3.58 17.13 0.46
C ARG A 48 -3.10 16.52 1.78
N LEU A 49 -2.62 15.27 1.79
CA LEU A 49 -1.96 14.71 2.97
C LEU A 49 -0.73 15.56 3.34
N LYS A 50 0.15 15.82 2.37
CA LYS A 50 1.35 16.65 2.60
C LYS A 50 0.96 18.06 3.08
N ASN A 51 -0.05 18.69 2.47
CA ASN A 51 -0.52 20.02 2.90
C ASN A 51 -1.10 20.00 4.32
N LEU A 52 -1.85 18.96 4.70
CA LEU A 52 -2.38 18.85 6.07
C LEU A 52 -1.23 18.76 7.09
N MET A 53 -0.21 17.96 6.79
CA MET A 53 1.00 17.86 7.63
C MET A 53 1.70 19.23 7.81
N ASP A 54 1.81 20.00 6.72
CA ASP A 54 2.40 21.36 6.78
C ASP A 54 1.57 22.31 7.63
N VAL A 55 0.26 22.30 7.45
CA VAL A 55 -0.66 23.21 8.18
C VAL A 55 -0.74 22.86 9.67
N THR A 56 -0.67 21.59 10.02
CA THR A 56 -0.67 21.14 11.42
C THR A 56 0.67 21.31 12.11
N GLY A 57 1.77 21.45 11.33
CA GLY A 57 3.14 21.48 11.83
C GLY A 57 3.78 20.09 11.99
N LEU A 58 3.09 19.01 11.63
CA LEU A 58 3.64 17.65 11.72
C LEU A 58 4.89 17.50 10.86
N SER A 59 4.95 18.16 9.69
CA SER A 59 6.12 18.16 8.81
C SER A 59 7.40 18.62 9.51
N ASP A 60 7.32 19.52 10.49
CA ASP A 60 8.49 20.06 11.18
C ASP A 60 9.10 19.04 12.17
N GLU A 61 8.34 18.03 12.58
CA GLU A 61 8.80 16.95 13.47
C GLU A 61 9.41 15.77 12.71
N LEU A 62 9.20 15.69 11.39
CA LEU A 62 9.67 14.60 10.54
C LEU A 62 10.98 14.95 9.83
N ASP A 63 11.72 13.92 9.41
CA ASP A 63 12.88 14.07 8.53
C ASP A 63 12.39 14.06 7.07
N MET A 64 12.07 15.26 6.56
CA MET A 64 11.48 15.47 5.24
C MET A 64 12.55 15.48 4.18
N ASP A 65 12.49 14.54 3.21
CA ASP A 65 13.50 14.44 2.15
C ASP A 65 12.91 13.81 0.87
N SER A 66 13.72 13.71 -0.17
CA SER A 66 13.43 13.02 -1.42
C SER A 66 14.41 11.85 -1.63
N ALA A 67 14.40 11.25 -2.82
CA ALA A 67 15.30 10.17 -3.20
C ALA A 67 15.75 10.31 -4.65
N ALA A 68 16.80 9.59 -5.02
CA ALA A 68 17.12 9.35 -6.43
C ALA A 68 16.11 8.31 -7.00
N PRO A 69 15.82 8.37 -8.31
CA PRO A 69 15.08 7.28 -8.96
C PRO A 69 15.79 5.94 -8.76
N ALA A 70 15.01 4.85 -8.65
CA ALA A 70 15.57 3.51 -8.64
C ALA A 70 16.45 3.29 -9.89
N SER A 71 17.59 2.66 -9.70
CA SER A 71 18.53 2.40 -10.79
C SER A 71 17.97 1.35 -11.76
N MET A 72 18.44 1.36 -13.01
CA MET A 72 18.07 0.30 -13.98
C MET A 72 18.42 -1.10 -13.44
N ASP A 73 19.55 -1.23 -12.75
CA ASP A 73 19.97 -2.49 -12.15
C ASP A 73 18.96 -2.98 -11.09
N ASP A 74 18.39 -2.05 -10.30
CA ASP A 74 17.38 -2.41 -9.29
C ASP A 74 16.03 -2.74 -9.94
N LEU A 75 15.63 -2.01 -10.99
CA LEU A 75 14.42 -2.33 -11.77
C LEU A 75 14.51 -3.73 -12.39
N LEU A 76 15.67 -4.10 -12.94
CA LEU A 76 15.92 -5.41 -13.57
C LEU A 76 15.93 -6.59 -12.60
N ARG A 77 16.01 -6.34 -11.28
CA ARG A 77 15.87 -7.41 -10.26
C ARG A 77 14.45 -7.97 -10.20
N VAL A 78 13.47 -7.21 -10.66
CA VAL A 78 12.05 -7.56 -10.59
C VAL A 78 11.43 -7.63 -11.97
N HIS A 79 11.72 -6.67 -12.83
CA HIS A 79 11.10 -6.54 -14.14
C HIS A 79 12.04 -7.00 -15.25
N PRO A 80 11.58 -7.75 -16.25
CA PRO A 80 12.39 -8.14 -17.39
C PRO A 80 12.73 -6.90 -18.26
N GLN A 81 13.90 -6.94 -18.89
CA GLN A 81 14.39 -5.86 -19.76
C GLN A 81 13.36 -5.46 -20.84
N SER A 82 12.71 -6.45 -21.47
CA SER A 82 11.72 -6.20 -22.52
C SER A 82 10.53 -5.36 -22.07
N TYR A 83 10.08 -5.56 -20.82
CA TYR A 83 9.02 -4.74 -20.23
C TYR A 83 9.49 -3.30 -20.00
N LEU A 84 10.67 -3.15 -19.40
CA LEU A 84 11.25 -1.83 -19.10
C LEU A 84 11.53 -1.04 -20.38
N ASP A 85 12.05 -1.69 -21.41
CA ASP A 85 12.31 -1.06 -22.71
C ASP A 85 11.01 -0.58 -23.37
N THR A 86 9.97 -1.42 -23.38
CA THR A 86 8.65 -1.06 -23.93
C THR A 86 8.04 0.13 -23.14
N PHE A 87 8.06 0.09 -21.82
CA PHE A 87 7.53 1.17 -20.99
C PHE A 87 8.31 2.48 -21.22
N LYS A 88 9.65 2.40 -21.27
CA LYS A 88 10.51 3.56 -21.53
C LYS A 88 10.25 4.16 -22.91
N GLU A 89 10.22 3.35 -23.96
CA GLU A 89 9.94 3.80 -25.32
C GLU A 89 8.59 4.50 -25.42
N MET A 90 7.52 3.92 -24.87
CA MET A 90 6.20 4.55 -24.86
C MET A 90 6.19 5.84 -24.06
N SER A 91 6.83 5.87 -22.90
CA SER A 91 6.96 7.08 -22.08
C SER A 91 7.66 8.22 -22.81
N ASP A 92 8.74 7.92 -23.54
CA ASP A 92 9.49 8.91 -24.33
C ASP A 92 8.70 9.42 -25.54
N ASN A 93 7.80 8.60 -26.11
CA ASN A 93 6.98 8.92 -27.26
C ASN A 93 5.61 9.51 -26.90
N GLY A 94 5.42 10.02 -25.68
CA GLY A 94 4.23 10.76 -25.29
C GLY A 94 3.25 9.99 -24.39
N GLY A 95 3.59 8.75 -24.05
CA GLY A 95 2.78 7.92 -23.17
C GLY A 95 1.88 6.93 -23.89
N GLY A 96 0.91 6.37 -23.16
CA GLY A 96 -0.01 5.36 -23.63
C GLY A 96 -0.70 4.64 -22.49
N GLU A 97 -1.05 3.39 -22.71
CA GLU A 97 -1.53 2.46 -21.69
C GLU A 97 -0.87 1.10 -21.92
N LEU A 98 -0.25 0.56 -20.87
CA LEU A 98 0.29 -0.80 -20.80
C LEU A 98 -0.52 -1.62 -19.81
N GLY A 99 -0.83 -2.86 -20.16
CA GLY A 99 -1.57 -3.75 -19.26
C GLY A 99 -3.01 -3.30 -19.00
N LEU A 100 -3.42 -3.24 -17.74
CA LEU A 100 -4.82 -3.00 -17.36
C LEU A 100 -4.96 -1.80 -16.42
N ARG A 101 -5.64 -0.75 -16.89
CA ARG A 101 -5.90 0.49 -16.13
C ARG A 101 -4.60 1.18 -15.67
N THR A 102 -3.65 1.26 -16.57
CA THR A 102 -2.33 1.88 -16.34
C THR A 102 -1.99 2.90 -17.42
N PRO A 103 -2.86 3.89 -17.68
CA PRO A 103 -2.53 4.96 -18.62
C PRO A 103 -1.43 5.85 -18.03
N PHE A 104 -0.56 6.35 -18.92
CA PHE A 104 0.53 7.25 -18.53
C PHE A 104 0.89 8.20 -19.67
N GLY A 105 1.50 9.32 -19.30
CA GLY A 105 1.99 10.35 -20.21
C GLY A 105 3.49 10.31 -20.41
N SER A 106 4.00 11.32 -21.10
CA SER A 106 5.45 11.53 -21.30
C SER A 106 6.18 11.68 -19.97
N GLY A 107 7.35 11.04 -19.83
CA GLY A 107 8.19 11.09 -18.62
C GLY A 107 7.70 10.19 -17.48
N ALA A 108 6.69 9.35 -17.72
CA ALA A 108 6.14 8.48 -16.70
C ALA A 108 7.12 7.40 -16.23
N PHE A 109 8.04 6.95 -17.07
CA PHE A 109 9.08 5.99 -16.69
C PHE A 109 9.96 6.55 -15.57
N GLU A 110 10.45 7.77 -15.73
CA GLU A 110 11.29 8.44 -14.74
C GLU A 110 10.52 8.71 -13.44
N ILE A 111 9.25 9.08 -13.54
CA ILE A 111 8.40 9.30 -12.37
C ILE A 111 8.14 7.97 -11.63
N ALA A 112 7.86 6.89 -12.34
CA ALA A 112 7.67 5.57 -11.73
C ALA A 112 8.98 5.06 -11.10
N ALA A 113 10.12 5.24 -11.75
CA ALA A 113 11.43 4.94 -11.17
C ALA A 113 11.72 5.77 -9.91
N LEU A 114 11.31 7.04 -9.88
CA LEU A 114 11.42 7.89 -8.68
C LEU A 114 10.51 7.39 -7.56
N SER A 115 9.28 7.00 -7.87
CA SER A 115 8.36 6.41 -6.90
C SER A 115 8.97 5.16 -6.24
N ALA A 116 9.53 4.24 -7.03
CA ALA A 116 10.26 3.08 -6.49
C ALA A 116 11.52 3.49 -5.71
N GLY A 117 12.20 4.55 -6.14
CA GLY A 117 13.36 5.12 -5.46
C GLY A 117 13.05 5.66 -4.06
N LEU A 118 11.88 6.30 -3.86
CA LEU A 118 11.42 6.75 -2.54
C LEU A 118 11.27 5.57 -1.57
N VAL A 119 10.68 4.47 -2.01
CA VAL A 119 10.52 3.25 -1.18
C VAL A 119 11.88 2.60 -0.90
N THR A 120 12.77 2.57 -1.89
CA THR A 120 14.13 2.03 -1.74
C THR A 120 14.94 2.82 -0.71
N GLU A 121 14.91 4.14 -0.79
CA GLU A 121 15.60 5.00 0.19
C GLU A 121 14.98 4.87 1.59
N ALA A 122 13.64 4.72 1.69
CA ALA A 122 12.96 4.48 2.96
C ALA A 122 13.49 3.20 3.66
N ILE A 123 13.56 2.08 2.94
CA ILE A 123 14.12 0.82 3.47
C ILE A 123 15.59 1.02 3.89
N LYS A 124 16.38 1.66 3.05
CA LYS A 124 17.79 1.90 3.33
C LYS A 124 17.99 2.73 4.60
N ARG A 125 17.25 3.83 4.80
CA ARG A 125 17.35 4.66 6.00
C ARG A 125 17.01 3.90 7.27
N VAL A 126 15.97 3.08 7.25
CA VAL A 126 15.60 2.29 8.41
C VAL A 126 16.63 1.19 8.68
N GLN A 127 17.08 0.47 7.66
CA GLN A 127 18.03 -0.64 7.84
C GLN A 127 19.44 -0.19 8.23
N THR A 128 19.84 1.02 7.81
CA THR A 128 21.12 1.61 8.24
C THR A 128 21.03 2.38 9.57
N GLY A 129 19.84 2.51 10.17
CA GLY A 129 19.61 3.23 11.43
C GLY A 129 19.65 4.76 11.27
N GLN A 130 19.51 5.28 10.06
CA GLN A 130 19.39 6.71 9.78
C GLN A 130 18.00 7.24 10.16
N ALA A 131 16.98 6.37 10.12
CA ALA A 131 15.64 6.65 10.61
C ALA A 131 15.16 5.47 11.48
N ARG A 132 14.27 5.74 12.46
CA ARG A 132 13.59 4.70 13.23
C ARG A 132 12.60 3.94 12.37
N ASN A 133 11.80 4.66 11.63
CA ASN A 133 10.86 4.18 10.63
C ASN A 133 10.77 5.20 9.49
N ALA A 134 10.08 4.84 8.39
CA ALA A 134 9.97 5.73 7.25
C ALA A 134 8.63 5.58 6.53
N TYR A 135 8.14 6.69 6.00
CA TYR A 135 6.99 6.75 5.11
C TYR A 135 7.43 7.25 3.74
N ALA A 136 7.16 6.50 2.68
CA ALA A 136 7.37 6.91 1.30
C ALA A 136 6.03 7.30 0.68
N LEU A 137 5.86 8.58 0.33
CA LEU A 137 4.67 9.07 -0.38
C LEU A 137 4.83 8.77 -1.88
N SER A 138 4.85 7.48 -2.19
CA SER A 138 5.06 6.94 -3.53
C SER A 138 3.85 7.17 -4.43
N ARG A 139 4.09 7.59 -5.67
CA ARG A 139 3.13 7.71 -6.76
C ARG A 139 3.87 7.71 -8.11
N PRO A 140 3.45 6.85 -9.06
CA PRO A 140 2.34 5.88 -9.01
C PRO A 140 2.54 4.78 -7.96
N PRO A 141 1.44 4.09 -7.56
CA PRO A 141 1.49 2.95 -6.64
C PRO A 141 2.17 1.73 -7.27
N GLY A 142 2.34 0.63 -6.51
CA GLY A 142 3.14 -0.51 -6.98
C GLY A 142 2.58 -1.91 -6.73
N HIS A 143 1.70 -2.11 -5.77
CA HIS A 143 1.34 -3.43 -5.26
C HIS A 143 0.61 -4.36 -6.26
N HIS A 144 0.00 -3.81 -7.31
CA HIS A 144 -0.65 -4.60 -8.37
C HIS A 144 0.26 -4.97 -9.54
N CYS A 145 1.45 -4.33 -9.67
CA CYS A 145 2.32 -4.56 -10.81
C CYS A 145 2.96 -5.95 -10.76
N LEU A 146 2.69 -6.78 -11.76
CA LEU A 146 3.37 -8.05 -11.97
C LEU A 146 4.77 -7.81 -12.59
N PRO A 147 5.63 -8.82 -12.66
CA PRO A 147 6.97 -8.64 -13.25
C PRO A 147 6.99 -8.05 -14.66
N ASP A 148 6.05 -8.42 -15.50
CA ASP A 148 5.98 -8.02 -16.92
C ASP A 148 4.62 -7.47 -17.37
N PHE A 149 3.71 -7.23 -16.40
CA PHE A 149 2.37 -6.73 -16.70
C PHE A 149 1.92 -5.69 -15.66
N PRO A 150 1.88 -4.40 -16.03
CA PRO A 150 1.38 -3.34 -15.16
C PRO A 150 -0.13 -3.45 -15.01
N ASN A 151 -0.62 -3.15 -13.82
CA ASN A 151 -2.00 -3.39 -13.45
C ASN A 151 -2.46 -2.40 -12.38
N GLY A 152 -3.75 -2.05 -12.36
CA GLY A 152 -4.36 -1.29 -11.28
C GLY A 152 -3.59 -0.03 -10.87
N PHE A 153 -3.31 0.85 -11.83
CA PHE A 153 -2.54 2.10 -11.66
C PHE A 153 -1.04 1.91 -11.39
N CYS A 154 -0.58 0.67 -11.18
CA CYS A 154 0.79 0.34 -10.82
C CYS A 154 1.63 0.04 -12.08
N LEU A 155 2.64 0.87 -12.31
CA LEU A 155 3.55 0.76 -13.47
C LEU A 155 4.85 0.00 -13.14
N LEU A 156 5.30 0.05 -11.90
CA LEU A 156 6.45 -0.70 -11.39
C LEU A 156 6.09 -1.28 -10.02
N ALA A 157 6.65 -2.42 -9.67
CA ALA A 157 6.43 -3.07 -8.37
C ALA A 157 7.33 -2.44 -7.29
N ASN A 158 6.98 -1.22 -6.84
CA ASN A 158 7.81 -0.37 -5.99
C ASN A 158 8.40 -1.09 -4.77
N ILE A 159 7.56 -1.79 -4.01
CA ILE A 159 7.98 -2.51 -2.79
C ILE A 159 8.93 -3.66 -3.15
N ALA A 160 8.64 -4.42 -4.20
CA ALA A 160 9.49 -5.53 -4.62
C ALA A 160 10.87 -5.03 -5.10
N ILE A 161 10.91 -3.97 -5.89
CA ILE A 161 12.17 -3.32 -6.32
C ILE A 161 12.98 -2.91 -5.10
N ALA A 162 12.34 -2.26 -4.12
CA ALA A 162 13.00 -1.77 -2.90
C ALA A 162 13.54 -2.92 -2.04
N ILE A 163 12.81 -4.01 -1.89
CA ILE A 163 13.26 -5.22 -1.17
C ILE A 163 14.48 -5.82 -1.87
N GLU A 164 14.41 -6.05 -3.19
CA GLU A 164 15.51 -6.67 -3.91
C GLU A 164 16.75 -5.78 -3.99
N ALA A 165 16.59 -4.46 -4.08
CA ALA A 165 17.67 -3.49 -3.96
C ALA A 165 18.34 -3.53 -2.57
N ALA A 166 17.54 -3.59 -1.49
CA ALA A 166 18.04 -3.71 -0.13
C ALA A 166 18.83 -5.02 0.08
N ARG A 167 18.30 -6.13 -0.42
CA ARG A 167 18.99 -7.44 -0.37
C ARG A 167 20.32 -7.42 -1.09
N ALA A 168 20.37 -6.83 -2.29
CA ALA A 168 21.61 -6.70 -3.06
C ALA A 168 22.68 -5.88 -2.33
N GLN A 169 22.25 -4.97 -1.46
CA GLN A 169 23.13 -4.14 -0.62
C GLN A 169 23.43 -4.79 0.75
N GLY A 170 22.90 -5.98 1.04
CA GLY A 170 23.06 -6.65 2.33
C GLY A 170 22.28 -6.00 3.49
N LEU A 171 21.23 -5.25 3.19
CA LEU A 171 20.40 -4.51 4.15
C LEU A 171 19.19 -5.31 4.66
N GLY A 172 19.32 -6.61 4.78
CA GLY A 172 18.31 -7.53 5.28
C GLY A 172 18.24 -8.80 4.44
N LYS A 173 17.64 -9.83 5.03
CA LYS A 173 17.48 -11.16 4.41
C LYS A 173 16.03 -11.60 4.36
N ARG A 174 15.26 -11.27 5.40
CA ARG A 174 13.86 -11.66 5.56
C ARG A 174 12.99 -10.41 5.66
N PHE A 175 12.01 -10.29 4.78
CA PHE A 175 11.11 -9.15 4.73
C PHE A 175 9.66 -9.61 4.88
N ALA A 176 8.82 -8.82 5.51
CA ALA A 176 7.38 -9.04 5.48
C ALA A 176 6.69 -7.85 4.83
N VAL A 177 5.79 -8.11 3.90
CA VAL A 177 4.91 -7.11 3.32
C VAL A 177 3.52 -7.30 3.91
N LEU A 178 3.06 -6.31 4.66
CA LEU A 178 1.68 -6.22 5.13
C LEU A 178 0.95 -5.22 4.24
N ASP A 179 0.08 -5.72 3.39
CA ASP A 179 -0.75 -4.93 2.50
C ASP A 179 -2.14 -4.76 3.14
N TRP A 180 -2.48 -3.52 3.47
CA TRP A 180 -3.81 -3.15 3.93
C TRP A 180 -4.54 -2.19 2.99
N ASP A 181 -3.99 -1.97 1.79
CA ASP A 181 -4.79 -1.47 0.68
C ASP A 181 -6.05 -2.31 0.55
N VAL A 182 -7.18 -1.71 0.22
CA VAL A 182 -8.45 -2.44 0.13
C VAL A 182 -8.50 -3.41 -1.03
N HIS A 183 -7.60 -3.25 -2.00
CA HIS A 183 -7.45 -4.13 -3.13
C HIS A 183 -6.37 -5.18 -2.88
N HIS A 184 -6.55 -6.37 -3.45
CA HIS A 184 -5.57 -7.44 -3.28
C HIS A 184 -4.22 -7.08 -3.93
N GLY A 185 -3.12 -7.19 -3.18
CA GLY A 185 -1.76 -6.95 -3.65
C GLY A 185 -1.22 -8.06 -4.56
N ASN A 186 -1.94 -8.36 -5.63
CA ASN A 186 -1.67 -9.50 -6.52
C ASN A 186 -0.30 -9.46 -7.20
N GLY A 187 0.27 -8.28 -7.42
CA GLY A 187 1.62 -8.12 -7.98
C GLY A 187 2.68 -8.56 -6.97
N THR A 188 2.58 -8.10 -5.73
CA THR A 188 3.46 -8.51 -4.64
C THR A 188 3.36 -10.01 -4.36
N GLU A 189 2.13 -10.55 -4.30
CA GLU A 189 1.88 -11.99 -4.18
C GLU A 189 2.61 -12.78 -5.29
N ALA A 190 2.39 -12.42 -6.56
CA ALA A 190 2.96 -13.15 -7.70
C ALA A 190 4.50 -13.15 -7.72
N ILE A 191 5.13 -12.05 -7.28
CA ILE A 191 6.60 -11.93 -7.25
C ILE A 191 7.22 -12.83 -6.17
N TYR A 192 6.53 -13.04 -5.04
CA TYR A 192 7.09 -13.73 -3.88
C TYR A 192 6.48 -15.09 -3.58
N LEU A 193 5.56 -15.60 -4.41
CA LEU A 193 4.76 -16.79 -4.15
C LEU A 193 5.58 -18.07 -3.88
N ASP A 194 6.75 -18.21 -4.48
CA ASP A 194 7.65 -19.37 -4.35
C ASP A 194 8.88 -19.13 -3.45
N ARG A 195 8.89 -17.98 -2.73
CA ARG A 195 10.03 -17.49 -1.94
C ARG A 195 9.82 -17.73 -0.44
N ASP A 196 10.89 -18.17 0.26
CA ASP A 196 10.89 -18.41 1.72
C ASP A 196 11.47 -17.26 2.55
N ASP A 197 11.88 -16.21 1.91
CA ASP A 197 12.51 -15.04 2.53
C ASP A 197 11.65 -13.77 2.52
N VAL A 198 10.46 -13.85 1.92
CA VAL A 198 9.46 -12.77 1.98
C VAL A 198 8.10 -13.35 2.37
N LEU A 199 7.53 -12.83 3.44
CA LEU A 199 6.15 -13.08 3.83
C LEU A 199 5.26 -12.01 3.19
N THR A 200 4.20 -12.43 2.51
CA THR A 200 3.17 -11.52 1.98
C THR A 200 1.86 -11.73 2.73
N ILE A 201 1.27 -10.63 3.21
CA ILE A 201 -0.04 -10.61 3.88
C ILE A 201 -0.88 -9.54 3.19
N SER A 202 -2.10 -9.87 2.75
CA SER A 202 -3.02 -8.89 2.16
C SER A 202 -4.37 -8.95 2.85
N ILE A 203 -4.81 -7.81 3.43
CA ILE A 203 -6.16 -7.61 3.99
C ILE A 203 -6.94 -6.79 2.96
N HIS A 204 -7.89 -7.39 2.28
CA HIS A 204 -8.58 -6.73 1.18
C HIS A 204 -10.07 -7.03 1.17
N GLN A 205 -10.83 -6.20 0.47
CA GLN A 205 -12.24 -6.47 0.22
C GLN A 205 -12.38 -7.64 -0.76
N ASP A 206 -13.11 -8.68 -0.34
CA ASP A 206 -13.37 -9.87 -1.18
C ASP A 206 -13.92 -9.47 -2.55
N ARG A 207 -13.31 -10.02 -3.62
CA ARG A 207 -13.70 -9.84 -5.02
C ARG A 207 -13.83 -8.38 -5.46
N CYS A 208 -13.08 -7.47 -4.87
CA CYS A 208 -13.09 -6.06 -5.27
C CYS A 208 -12.23 -5.85 -6.52
N TYR A 209 -10.93 -6.07 -6.39
CA TYR A 209 -10.00 -5.96 -7.50
C TYR A 209 -8.63 -6.57 -7.13
N PRO A 210 -8.00 -7.31 -8.03
CA PRO A 210 -8.65 -8.04 -9.12
C PRO A 210 -9.67 -9.05 -8.56
N HIS A 211 -10.83 -9.22 -9.22
CA HIS A 211 -11.97 -9.95 -8.62
C HIS A 211 -11.84 -11.48 -8.63
N ASP A 212 -10.82 -12.00 -9.26
CA ASP A 212 -10.52 -13.44 -9.38
C ASP A 212 -9.22 -13.85 -8.66
N THR A 213 -8.73 -13.01 -7.73
CA THR A 213 -7.49 -13.23 -6.95
C THR A 213 -7.73 -13.00 -5.46
N GLY A 214 -6.76 -13.37 -4.62
CA GLY A 214 -6.78 -13.07 -3.17
C GLY A 214 -7.56 -14.07 -2.33
N GLY A 215 -7.78 -15.28 -2.82
CA GLY A 215 -8.39 -16.36 -2.02
C GLY A 215 -7.43 -16.97 -0.99
N THR A 216 -7.98 -17.50 0.10
CA THR A 216 -7.21 -18.13 1.20
C THR A 216 -6.45 -19.38 0.77
N GLU A 217 -6.86 -20.00 -0.36
CA GLU A 217 -6.21 -21.18 -0.95
C GLU A 217 -4.83 -20.87 -1.56
N VAL A 218 -4.55 -19.60 -1.90
CA VAL A 218 -3.25 -19.16 -2.40
C VAL A 218 -2.34 -18.88 -1.19
N SER A 219 -1.63 -19.90 -0.74
CA SER A 219 -0.84 -19.89 0.49
C SER A 219 0.69 -19.92 0.26
N GLY A 220 1.12 -19.73 -0.98
CA GLY A 220 2.51 -19.88 -1.38
C GLY A 220 2.78 -21.22 -2.04
N THR A 221 3.88 -21.32 -2.80
CA THR A 221 4.29 -22.54 -3.52
C THR A 221 5.75 -22.88 -3.23
N GLY A 222 6.12 -24.15 -3.43
CA GLY A 222 7.50 -24.57 -3.29
C GLY A 222 8.10 -24.20 -1.94
N LYS A 223 9.14 -23.38 -1.92
CA LYS A 223 9.78 -22.91 -0.68
C LYS A 223 8.93 -21.86 0.05
N GLY A 224 8.10 -21.14 -0.68
CA GLY A 224 7.18 -20.11 -0.15
C GLY A 224 5.90 -20.67 0.46
N ALA A 225 5.72 -22.01 0.51
CA ALA A 225 4.52 -22.62 1.07
C ALA A 225 4.27 -22.15 2.51
N GLY A 226 3.06 -21.65 2.79
CA GLY A 226 2.67 -21.07 4.07
C GLY A 226 3.12 -19.61 4.28
N LEU A 227 3.74 -18.95 3.29
CA LEU A 227 4.26 -17.58 3.40
C LEU A 227 3.48 -16.54 2.56
N ASN A 228 2.34 -16.93 2.01
CA ASN A 228 1.36 -15.99 1.47
C ASN A 228 0.06 -16.11 2.26
N MET A 229 -0.46 -14.98 2.74
CA MET A 229 -1.67 -14.93 3.59
C MET A 229 -2.67 -13.92 3.04
N ASN A 230 -3.74 -14.40 2.43
CA ASN A 230 -4.86 -13.60 1.94
C ASN A 230 -6.01 -13.59 2.95
N ILE A 231 -6.53 -12.40 3.23
CA ILE A 231 -7.61 -12.16 4.19
C ILE A 231 -8.73 -11.39 3.48
N PRO A 232 -9.56 -12.08 2.65
CA PRO A 232 -10.65 -11.47 1.92
C PRO A 232 -11.83 -11.15 2.86
N LEU A 233 -12.06 -9.88 3.15
CA LEU A 233 -13.14 -9.41 4.01
C LEU A 233 -14.37 -9.02 3.20
N PRO A 234 -15.59 -9.30 3.68
CA PRO A 234 -16.80 -8.86 3.00
C PRO A 234 -16.95 -7.33 3.05
N PRO A 235 -17.66 -6.73 2.08
CA PRO A 235 -18.01 -5.31 2.14
C PRO A 235 -18.70 -4.95 3.45
N GLY A 236 -18.43 -3.76 3.97
CA GLY A 236 -19.01 -3.25 5.21
C GLY A 236 -18.15 -3.49 6.45
N CYS A 237 -17.07 -4.27 6.37
CA CYS A 237 -16.13 -4.38 7.48
C CYS A 237 -15.55 -3.02 7.86
N GLY A 238 -15.58 -2.70 9.15
CA GLY A 238 -15.11 -1.44 9.69
C GLY A 238 -14.02 -1.62 10.75
N HIS A 239 -13.93 -0.62 11.62
CA HIS A 239 -12.91 -0.50 12.65
C HIS A 239 -12.67 -1.80 13.43
N LYS A 240 -13.74 -2.38 13.97
CA LYS A 240 -13.64 -3.58 14.81
C LYS A 240 -13.15 -4.80 14.05
N ALA A 241 -13.68 -5.04 12.83
CA ALA A 241 -13.27 -6.20 12.02
C ALA A 241 -11.79 -6.14 11.64
N TYR A 242 -11.29 -4.95 11.25
CA TYR A 242 -9.88 -4.77 10.92
C TYR A 242 -8.96 -4.99 12.13
N LEU A 243 -9.33 -4.47 13.31
CA LEU A 243 -8.53 -4.70 14.52
C LEU A 243 -8.56 -6.16 14.97
N ASP A 244 -9.70 -6.85 14.81
CA ASP A 244 -9.83 -8.28 15.10
C ASP A 244 -8.95 -9.14 14.19
N VAL A 245 -8.91 -8.82 12.89
CA VAL A 245 -8.01 -9.43 11.90
C VAL A 245 -6.54 -9.19 12.27
N MET A 246 -6.20 -7.95 12.61
CA MET A 246 -4.83 -7.63 13.03
C MET A 246 -4.41 -8.45 14.24
N GLU A 247 -5.23 -8.47 15.30
CA GLU A 247 -4.92 -9.16 16.56
C GLU A 247 -4.84 -10.68 16.38
N ARG A 248 -5.78 -11.27 15.64
CA ARG A 248 -5.95 -12.73 15.56
C ARG A 248 -5.12 -13.38 14.48
N LEU A 249 -4.91 -12.71 13.34
CA LEU A 249 -4.28 -13.30 12.15
C LEU A 249 -2.93 -12.67 11.84
N VAL A 250 -2.89 -11.35 11.68
CA VAL A 250 -1.70 -10.65 11.16
C VAL A 250 -0.56 -10.61 12.17
N ILE A 251 -0.83 -10.14 13.38
CA ILE A 251 0.22 -9.97 14.41
C ILE A 251 0.87 -11.30 14.82
N PRO A 252 0.11 -12.41 15.03
CA PRO A 252 0.71 -13.70 15.27
C PRO A 252 1.58 -14.18 14.10
N LYS A 253 1.14 -13.97 12.85
CA LYS A 253 1.91 -14.35 11.67
C LYS A 253 3.20 -13.56 11.53
N LEU A 254 3.16 -12.24 11.71
CA LEU A 254 4.35 -11.39 11.70
C LEU A 254 5.36 -11.82 12.77
N LYS A 255 4.89 -12.09 13.99
CA LYS A 255 5.75 -12.58 15.09
C LYS A 255 6.39 -13.92 14.77
N SER A 256 5.65 -14.85 14.17
CA SER A 256 6.17 -16.18 13.84
C SER A 256 7.19 -16.14 12.68
N PHE A 257 7.04 -15.22 11.75
CA PHE A 257 7.96 -15.07 10.63
C PHE A 257 9.28 -14.40 11.04
N ASP A 258 9.27 -13.46 12.00
CA ASP A 258 10.45 -12.76 12.52
C ASP A 258 11.27 -12.09 11.39
N ALA A 259 10.66 -11.12 10.72
CA ALA A 259 11.28 -10.38 9.63
C ALA A 259 12.34 -9.39 10.12
N ASP A 260 13.39 -9.17 9.31
CA ASP A 260 14.37 -8.07 9.53
C ASP A 260 13.70 -6.69 9.38
N LEU A 261 12.67 -6.61 8.54
CA LEU A 261 11.87 -5.41 8.32
C LEU A 261 10.45 -5.76 7.88
N VAL A 262 9.47 -5.06 8.42
CA VAL A 262 8.09 -5.05 7.92
C VAL A 262 7.89 -3.84 7.02
N ILE A 263 7.37 -4.07 5.82
CA ILE A 263 6.96 -3.03 4.89
C ILE A 263 5.44 -3.06 4.80
N ILE A 264 4.82 -1.90 4.91
CA ILE A 264 3.38 -1.75 4.78
C ILE A 264 3.08 -1.21 3.38
N ALA A 265 2.33 -1.98 2.57
CA ALA A 265 1.67 -1.46 1.38
C ALA A 265 0.44 -0.68 1.88
N CYS A 266 0.61 0.64 1.91
CA CYS A 266 -0.22 1.54 2.69
C CYS A 266 -1.27 2.23 1.82
N GLY A 267 -2.38 1.54 1.53
CA GLY A 267 -3.58 2.13 0.97
C GLY A 267 -4.49 2.70 2.06
N PHE A 268 -5.19 3.77 1.77
CA PHE A 268 -6.22 4.36 2.63
C PHE A 268 -7.63 4.20 2.05
N ASP A 269 -7.80 3.34 1.07
CA ASP A 269 -9.04 3.08 0.35
C ASP A 269 -9.99 2.11 1.07
N ALA A 270 -9.55 1.44 2.15
CA ALA A 270 -10.47 0.79 3.08
C ALA A 270 -11.26 1.79 3.95
N SER A 271 -11.02 3.09 3.80
CA SER A 271 -11.74 4.14 4.57
C SER A 271 -13.20 4.28 4.14
N GLY A 272 -14.06 4.66 5.08
CA GLY A 272 -15.51 4.71 4.88
C GLY A 272 -16.04 5.72 3.86
N PHE A 273 -15.17 6.56 3.30
CA PHE A 273 -15.51 7.58 2.30
C PHE A 273 -14.74 7.38 0.98
N ASP A 274 -14.19 6.20 0.77
CA ASP A 274 -13.49 5.90 -0.48
C ASP A 274 -14.49 5.56 -1.61
N PRO A 275 -14.29 6.10 -2.83
CA PRO A 275 -15.20 5.84 -3.94
C PRO A 275 -15.04 4.44 -4.57
N LEU A 276 -13.91 3.76 -4.38
CA LEU A 276 -13.61 2.48 -5.05
C LEU A 276 -13.87 1.25 -4.18
N ALA A 277 -14.11 1.44 -2.88
CA ALA A 277 -14.36 0.34 -1.95
C ALA A 277 -15.66 0.53 -1.16
N ARG A 278 -15.94 -0.46 -0.30
CA ARG A 278 -17.15 -0.47 0.55
C ARG A 278 -16.80 -0.89 1.97
N MET A 279 -15.65 -0.42 2.47
CA MET A 279 -15.20 -0.66 3.84
C MET A 279 -15.44 0.57 4.70
N MET A 280 -15.28 0.43 6.02
CA MET A 280 -15.67 1.47 6.98
C MET A 280 -14.55 1.82 7.96
N CYS A 281 -13.28 1.76 7.51
CA CYS A 281 -12.14 2.21 8.33
C CYS A 281 -12.16 3.72 8.54
N SER A 282 -11.61 4.15 9.67
CA SER A 282 -11.46 5.56 10.04
C SER A 282 -9.99 5.89 10.30
N PRO A 283 -9.59 7.15 10.47
CA PRO A 283 -8.24 7.52 10.90
C PRO A 283 -7.78 6.75 12.14
N ASP A 284 -8.67 6.54 13.11
CA ASP A 284 -8.35 5.76 14.31
C ASP A 284 -8.08 4.28 14.02
N THR A 285 -8.70 3.70 12.99
CA THR A 285 -8.40 2.34 12.55
C THR A 285 -6.95 2.25 12.10
N TYR A 286 -6.52 3.15 11.22
CA TYR A 286 -5.13 3.17 10.71
C TYR A 286 -4.11 3.47 11.81
N ARG A 287 -4.43 4.39 12.74
CA ARG A 287 -3.60 4.67 13.93
C ARG A 287 -3.37 3.40 14.74
N LEU A 288 -4.43 2.66 15.07
CA LEU A 288 -4.33 1.46 15.92
C LEU A 288 -3.66 0.29 15.20
N MET A 289 -3.93 0.07 13.92
CA MET A 289 -3.20 -0.93 13.12
C MET A 289 -1.71 -0.61 13.09
N THR A 290 -1.34 0.65 12.88
CA THR A 290 0.06 1.11 12.90
C THR A 290 0.71 0.82 14.25
N ARG A 291 0.03 1.15 15.36
CA ARG A 291 0.50 0.87 16.72
C ARG A 291 0.80 -0.61 16.93
N GLN A 292 -0.13 -1.49 16.54
CA GLN A 292 0.05 -2.93 16.66
C GLN A 292 1.28 -3.44 15.87
N VAL A 293 1.51 -2.92 14.65
CA VAL A 293 2.70 -3.28 13.88
C VAL A 293 3.96 -2.72 14.54
N MET A 294 3.94 -1.48 15.03
CA MET A 294 5.08 -0.87 15.73
C MET A 294 5.47 -1.63 16.99
N GLU A 295 4.51 -2.16 17.73
CA GLU A 295 4.77 -3.01 18.91
C GLU A 295 5.55 -4.28 18.54
N VAL A 296 5.21 -4.94 17.42
CA VAL A 296 5.89 -6.15 16.95
C VAL A 296 7.29 -5.84 16.40
N THR A 297 7.46 -4.69 15.77
CA THR A 297 8.69 -4.30 15.08
C THR A 297 9.62 -3.43 15.92
N ASN A 298 9.28 -3.18 17.18
CA ASN A 298 9.96 -2.20 18.04
C ASN A 298 10.05 -0.80 17.38
N GLY A 299 9.00 -0.43 16.66
CA GLY A 299 8.87 0.84 15.93
C GLY A 299 9.63 0.91 14.61
N ARG A 300 10.25 -0.18 14.16
CA ARG A 300 11.00 -0.24 12.90
C ARG A 300 10.13 -0.79 11.79
N LEU A 301 9.64 0.08 10.92
CA LEU A 301 8.85 -0.28 9.75
C LEU A 301 9.04 0.73 8.62
N VAL A 302 8.65 0.35 7.42
CA VAL A 302 8.52 1.26 6.27
C VAL A 302 7.09 1.20 5.77
N ALA A 303 6.48 2.35 5.48
CA ALA A 303 5.21 2.43 4.78
C ALA A 303 5.43 2.98 3.37
N ALA A 304 4.93 2.29 2.36
CA ALA A 304 4.87 2.73 0.98
C ALA A 304 3.43 3.09 0.63
N HIS A 305 3.16 4.33 0.24
CA HIS A 305 1.81 4.78 -0.10
C HIS A 305 1.33 4.05 -1.36
N GLU A 306 0.15 3.45 -1.28
CA GLU A 306 -0.52 2.79 -2.40
C GLU A 306 -1.82 3.53 -2.78
N GLY A 307 -2.98 2.89 -2.63
CA GLY A 307 -4.28 3.47 -2.94
C GLY A 307 -4.81 4.44 -1.88
N GLY A 308 -6.05 4.81 -2.08
CA GLY A 308 -6.77 5.82 -1.31
C GLY A 308 -7.18 6.99 -2.21
N TYR A 309 -8.51 7.07 -2.44
CA TYR A 309 -9.07 7.88 -3.53
C TYR A 309 -10.04 8.96 -3.04
N SER A 310 -10.29 9.03 -1.74
CA SER A 310 -11.04 10.12 -1.12
C SER A 310 -10.13 11.31 -0.85
N GLU A 311 -10.20 12.35 -1.68
CA GLU A 311 -9.43 13.59 -1.49
C GLU A 311 -9.69 14.27 -0.14
N LEU A 312 -10.88 14.06 0.41
CA LEU A 312 -11.25 14.60 1.72
C LEU A 312 -10.66 13.76 2.86
N TYR A 313 -10.63 12.43 2.74
CA TYR A 313 -10.46 11.57 3.91
C TYR A 313 -9.06 10.93 4.02
N VAL A 314 -8.40 10.64 2.89
CA VAL A 314 -7.00 10.17 2.87
C VAL A 314 -6.07 11.05 3.69
N PRO A 315 -6.15 12.39 3.65
CA PRO A 315 -5.30 13.25 4.47
C PRO A 315 -5.37 12.94 5.97
N PHE A 316 -6.56 12.74 6.51
CA PHE A 316 -6.76 12.45 7.93
C PHE A 316 -6.32 11.03 8.31
N CYS A 317 -6.57 10.05 7.43
CA CYS A 317 -6.09 8.68 7.63
C CYS A 317 -4.55 8.62 7.65
N GLY A 318 -3.90 9.26 6.67
CA GLY A 318 -2.44 9.32 6.58
C GLY A 318 -1.81 10.12 7.73
N HIS A 319 -2.43 11.24 8.12
CA HIS A 319 -1.96 12.03 9.26
C HIS A 319 -2.00 11.22 10.55
N ALA A 320 -3.11 10.52 10.82
CA ALA A 320 -3.26 9.68 12.02
C ALA A 320 -2.22 8.55 12.09
N MET A 321 -1.88 7.95 10.95
CA MET A 321 -0.79 6.97 10.87
C MET A 321 0.57 7.61 11.17
N LEU A 322 0.85 8.77 10.60
CA LEU A 322 2.12 9.48 10.80
C LEU A 322 2.29 10.02 12.23
N GLU A 323 1.21 10.45 12.89
CA GLU A 323 1.20 10.74 14.33
C GLU A 323 1.73 9.54 15.13
N GLU A 324 1.20 8.35 14.86
CA GLU A 324 1.61 7.14 15.56
C GLU A 324 3.05 6.74 15.24
N MET A 325 3.45 6.79 13.96
CA MET A 325 4.82 6.46 13.54
C MET A 325 5.87 7.37 14.18
N SER A 326 5.59 8.66 14.25
CA SER A 326 6.51 9.66 14.79
C SER A 326 6.47 9.77 16.32
N GLY A 327 5.37 9.34 16.94
CA GLY A 327 5.09 9.60 18.34
C GLY A 327 4.77 11.08 18.62
N SER A 328 4.37 11.83 17.61
CA SER A 328 4.00 13.24 17.71
C SER A 328 2.76 13.44 18.58
N SER A 329 2.73 14.56 19.29
CA SER A 329 1.53 15.03 19.97
C SER A 329 0.65 15.94 19.11
N ILE A 330 1.10 16.27 17.89
CA ILE A 330 0.32 17.03 16.91
C ILE A 330 -0.80 16.15 16.40
N HIS A 331 -2.03 16.63 16.51
CA HIS A 331 -3.23 15.87 16.14
C HIS A 331 -4.07 16.64 15.12
N ALA A 332 -4.47 15.95 14.05
CA ALA A 332 -5.47 16.46 13.11
C ALA A 332 -6.83 15.84 13.45
N GLU A 333 -7.75 16.68 13.96
CA GLU A 333 -9.11 16.24 14.27
C GLU A 333 -9.83 15.78 13.01
N ASP A 334 -10.39 14.57 13.04
CA ASP A 334 -11.20 14.02 11.95
C ASP A 334 -12.55 14.77 11.86
N PRO A 335 -12.80 15.56 10.80
CA PRO A 335 -14.04 16.34 10.66
C PRO A 335 -15.27 15.45 10.44
N LEU A 336 -15.08 14.19 10.12
CA LEU A 336 -16.14 13.21 9.86
C LEU A 336 -16.25 12.15 10.95
N HIS A 337 -15.51 12.29 12.07
CA HIS A 337 -15.47 11.30 13.16
C HIS A 337 -16.86 10.88 13.65
N ALA A 338 -17.73 11.83 13.96
CA ALA A 338 -19.09 11.51 14.42
C ALA A 338 -19.90 10.76 13.36
N ARG A 339 -19.72 11.11 12.08
CA ARG A 339 -20.41 10.45 10.98
C ARG A 339 -19.93 9.04 10.77
N ILE A 340 -18.62 8.81 10.67
CA ILE A 340 -18.06 7.47 10.44
C ILE A 340 -18.33 6.55 11.64
N THR A 341 -18.27 7.08 12.86
CA THR A 341 -18.59 6.32 14.08
C THR A 341 -20.06 5.91 14.10
N GLY A 342 -20.98 6.81 13.71
CA GLY A 342 -22.41 6.52 13.63
C GLY A 342 -22.79 5.55 12.48
N GLN A 343 -21.90 5.33 11.53
CA GLN A 343 -22.09 4.43 10.38
C GLN A 343 -21.34 3.09 10.54
N GLN A 344 -20.61 2.88 11.64
CA GLN A 344 -19.97 1.59 11.90
C GLN A 344 -21.01 0.46 11.95
N PRO A 345 -20.60 -0.78 11.63
CA PRO A 345 -21.45 -1.95 11.73
C PRO A 345 -22.14 -2.06 13.08
N ASP A 346 -23.41 -2.42 13.08
CA ASP A 346 -24.14 -2.72 14.30
C ASP A 346 -23.78 -4.12 14.86
N ALA A 347 -24.36 -4.48 16.00
CA ALA A 347 -24.06 -5.75 16.66
C ALA A 347 -24.37 -6.99 15.81
N TYR A 348 -25.32 -6.92 14.86
CA TYR A 348 -25.65 -8.03 13.96
C TYR A 348 -24.62 -8.17 12.86
N ALA A 349 -24.23 -7.06 12.24
CA ALA A 349 -23.17 -7.04 11.23
C ALA A 349 -21.83 -7.44 11.85
N ASP A 350 -21.49 -6.94 13.03
CA ASP A 350 -20.29 -7.33 13.77
C ASP A 350 -20.26 -8.84 14.04
N ALA A 351 -21.38 -9.44 14.48
CA ALA A 351 -21.46 -10.87 14.71
C ALA A 351 -21.25 -11.68 13.41
N PHE A 352 -21.73 -11.18 12.28
CA PHE A 352 -21.46 -11.78 10.97
C PHE A 352 -19.97 -11.65 10.60
N HIS A 353 -19.35 -10.49 10.80
CA HIS A 353 -17.93 -10.29 10.52
C HIS A 353 -17.05 -11.22 11.37
N VAL A 354 -17.36 -11.40 12.66
CA VAL A 354 -16.66 -12.36 13.53
C VAL A 354 -16.75 -13.79 12.96
N GLN A 355 -17.94 -14.23 12.51
CA GLN A 355 -18.09 -15.56 11.89
C GLN A 355 -17.26 -15.71 10.62
N VAL A 356 -17.16 -14.65 9.81
CA VAL A 356 -16.30 -14.63 8.61
C VAL A 356 -14.83 -14.77 9.02
N ILE A 357 -14.38 -14.01 10.02
CA ILE A 357 -12.99 -14.07 10.51
C ILE A 357 -12.70 -15.45 11.10
N ASP A 358 -13.62 -16.06 11.87
CA ASP A 358 -13.47 -17.42 12.39
C ASP A 358 -13.29 -18.45 11.26
N ARG A 359 -14.07 -18.30 10.17
CA ARG A 359 -13.93 -19.16 8.99
C ARG A 359 -12.57 -18.95 8.32
N LEU A 360 -12.16 -17.70 8.08
CA LEU A 360 -10.86 -17.37 7.46
C LEU A 360 -9.70 -17.92 8.29
N GLU A 361 -9.75 -17.79 9.60
CA GLU A 361 -8.74 -18.38 10.51
C GLU A 361 -8.66 -19.89 10.33
N GLY A 362 -9.82 -20.58 10.26
CA GLY A 362 -9.88 -22.03 10.02
C GLY A 362 -9.32 -22.43 8.66
N GLU A 363 -9.64 -21.70 7.59
CA GLU A 363 -9.11 -21.92 6.25
C GLU A 363 -7.60 -21.70 6.19
N LEU A 364 -7.09 -20.62 6.78
CA LEU A 364 -5.65 -20.31 6.83
C LEU A 364 -4.87 -21.36 7.64
N LYS A 365 -5.44 -21.91 8.70
CA LYS A 365 -4.86 -23.06 9.44
C LYS A 365 -4.85 -24.32 8.58
N ALA A 366 -5.94 -24.63 7.89
CA ALA A 366 -6.02 -25.78 7.00
C ALA A 366 -5.03 -25.71 5.84
N ASN A 367 -4.74 -24.51 5.35
CA ASN A 367 -3.77 -24.24 4.27
C ASN A 367 -2.31 -24.12 4.78
N GLY A 368 -2.06 -24.32 6.07
CA GLY A 368 -0.71 -24.28 6.66
C GLY A 368 -0.10 -22.88 6.78
N VAL A 369 -0.93 -21.83 6.70
CA VAL A 369 -0.48 -20.42 6.82
C VAL A 369 -0.39 -20.01 8.29
N LEU A 370 -1.35 -20.43 9.11
CA LEU A 370 -1.39 -20.21 10.56
C LEU A 370 -1.16 -21.52 11.33
N CYS A 371 -0.64 -21.40 12.54
CA CYS A 371 -0.44 -22.55 13.46
C CYS A 371 -1.72 -22.88 14.25
#